data_c6f726742871400e2cfb1d402ab2f2e3
#
_entry.id   c6f726742871400e2cfb1d402ab2f2e3
#
_cell.length_a   1.000
_cell.length_b   1.000
_cell.length_c   1.000
_cell.angle_alpha   90.00
_cell.angle_beta   90.00
_cell.angle_gamma   90.00
#
_symmetry.space_group_name_H-M   'P 1'
#
loop_
_entity.id
_entity.type
_entity.pdbx_description
1 polymer ?
#
loop_
_entity_poly.entity_id
_entity_poly.type
_entity_poly.pdbx_seq_one_letter_code
_entity_poly.pdbx_strand_id
1 'polypeptide(L)'
;MAITANMTTHEGIALTDVYVRVVQAYVKNMPDDDGNDAWKLIYDVLIYKDKDTRDDKDKEQSMRISNHHVDHFKIDYSLDATDNPIKLAYADLKTEKIKSTKDAEGNTVAPLLSNVKDV
;
A
#
# COMPACT_ATOMS: atom_id res chain seq x y z
N MET A 1 -1.54 0.03 -14.42
CA MET A 1 -0.98 -1.03 -13.55
C MET A 1 -1.90 -1.22 -12.36
N ALA A 2 -2.13 -2.45 -11.97
CA ALA A 2 -2.94 -2.80 -10.81
C ALA A 2 -2.61 -4.22 -10.35
N ILE A 3 -3.09 -4.60 -9.19
CA ILE A 3 -2.96 -5.95 -8.67
C ILE A 3 -4.29 -6.43 -8.09
N THR A 4 -4.45 -7.73 -7.95
CA THR A 4 -5.49 -8.33 -7.12
C THR A 4 -4.84 -8.95 -5.90
N ALA A 5 -5.56 -8.98 -4.79
CA ALA A 5 -5.04 -9.52 -3.55
C ALA A 5 -6.17 -9.90 -2.60
N ASN A 6 -5.83 -10.67 -1.59
CA ASN A 6 -6.68 -10.90 -0.43
C ASN A 6 -6.23 -9.96 0.68
N MET A 7 -7.19 -9.44 1.45
CA MET A 7 -6.88 -8.60 2.61
C MET A 7 -7.95 -8.74 3.68
N THR A 8 -7.60 -8.34 4.90
CA THR A 8 -8.56 -8.21 5.99
C THR A 8 -8.65 -6.73 6.35
N THR A 9 -9.87 -6.20 6.42
CA THR A 9 -10.09 -4.80 6.75
C THR A 9 -9.76 -4.53 8.22
N HIS A 10 -9.67 -3.25 8.58
CA HIS A 10 -9.45 -2.83 9.96
C HIS A 10 -10.54 -3.39 10.90
N GLU A 11 -11.76 -3.53 10.43
CA GLU A 11 -12.88 -4.09 11.17
C GLU A 11 -12.88 -5.63 11.23
N GLY A 12 -11.88 -6.28 10.64
CA GLY A 12 -11.74 -7.72 10.66
C GLY A 12 -12.48 -8.46 9.54
N ILE A 13 -12.96 -7.76 8.52
CA ILE A 13 -13.67 -8.36 7.39
C ILE A 13 -12.65 -8.88 6.38
N ALA A 14 -12.71 -10.18 6.09
CA ALA A 14 -11.85 -10.79 5.08
C ALA A 14 -12.39 -10.52 3.67
N LEU A 15 -11.53 -10.02 2.80
CA LEU A 15 -11.84 -9.73 1.40
C LEU A 15 -10.96 -10.57 0.50
N THR A 16 -11.53 -11.15 -0.55
CA THR A 16 -10.83 -12.03 -1.48
C THR A 16 -10.83 -11.44 -2.88
N ASP A 17 -9.67 -11.51 -3.55
CA ASP A 17 -9.47 -11.06 -4.93
C ASP A 17 -9.94 -9.61 -5.16
N VAL A 18 -9.69 -8.74 -4.21
CA VAL A 18 -9.97 -7.32 -4.38
C VAL A 18 -9.03 -6.71 -5.41
N TYR A 19 -9.52 -5.73 -6.13
CA TYR A 19 -8.72 -4.97 -7.10
C TYR A 19 -8.06 -3.79 -6.39
N VAL A 20 -6.73 -3.76 -6.43
CA VAL A 20 -5.92 -2.79 -5.68
C VAL A 20 -5.19 -1.88 -6.65
N ARG A 21 -5.29 -0.59 -6.44
CA ARG A 21 -4.69 0.41 -7.31
C ARG A 21 -4.02 1.50 -6.49
N VAL A 22 -2.77 1.82 -6.84
CA VAL A 22 -2.08 3.01 -6.32
C VAL A 22 -2.58 4.22 -7.08
N VAL A 23 -3.13 5.20 -6.39
CA VAL A 23 -3.73 6.39 -7.01
C VAL A 23 -2.89 7.64 -6.83
N GLN A 24 -1.97 7.63 -5.88
CA GLN A 24 -1.10 8.76 -5.61
C GLN A 24 0.20 8.27 -5.00
N ALA A 25 1.32 8.84 -5.43
CA ALA A 25 2.61 8.62 -4.79
C ALA A 25 3.39 9.93 -4.84
N TYR A 26 4.02 10.29 -3.73
CA TYR A 26 4.84 11.51 -3.66
C TYR A 26 6.03 11.30 -2.75
N VAL A 27 7.05 12.13 -2.94
CA VAL A 27 8.29 12.09 -2.17
C VAL A 27 8.27 13.26 -1.19
N LYS A 28 8.62 12.97 0.06
CA LYS A 28 8.65 13.97 1.13
C LYS A 28 9.90 13.79 1.96
N ASN A 29 10.54 14.91 2.33
CA ASN A 29 11.61 14.89 3.34
C ASN A 29 10.97 14.80 4.72
N MET A 30 11.31 13.75 5.45
CA MET A 30 10.88 13.53 6.84
C MET A 30 12.12 13.38 7.70
N PRO A 31 12.75 14.51 8.13
CA PRO A 31 14.02 14.48 8.86
C PRO A 31 13.99 13.54 10.06
N ASP A 32 15.13 12.89 10.30
CA ASP A 32 15.28 12.00 11.45
C ASP A 32 15.43 12.81 12.76
N ASP A 33 15.58 12.11 13.88
CA ASP A 33 15.68 12.72 15.19
C ASP A 33 16.93 13.59 15.34
N ASP A 34 17.95 13.35 14.53
CA ASP A 34 19.19 14.11 14.52
C ASP A 34 19.13 15.33 13.57
N GLY A 35 18.00 15.53 12.88
CA GLY A 35 17.81 16.62 11.94
C GLY A 35 18.37 16.37 10.56
N ASN A 36 18.85 15.16 10.27
CA ASN A 36 19.34 14.79 8.94
C ASN A 36 18.19 14.54 7.99
N ASP A 37 18.38 14.89 6.70
CA ASP A 37 17.39 14.61 5.67
C ASP A 37 17.12 13.11 5.57
N ALA A 38 15.83 12.77 5.53
CA ALA A 38 15.39 11.40 5.32
C ALA A 38 14.23 11.43 4.33
N TRP A 39 14.52 11.10 3.08
CA TRP A 39 13.53 11.11 2.01
C TRP A 39 12.69 9.85 2.04
N LYS A 40 11.38 10.03 1.97
CA LYS A 40 10.39 8.95 1.99
C LYS A 40 9.49 9.04 0.79
N LEU A 41 9.11 7.89 0.25
CA LEU A 41 8.04 7.76 -0.72
C LEU A 41 6.77 7.41 0.04
N ILE A 42 5.74 8.22 -0.13
CA ILE A 42 4.43 8.02 0.50
C ILE A 42 3.42 7.77 -0.62
N TYR A 43 2.57 6.77 -0.47
CA TYR A 43 1.58 6.47 -1.49
C TYR A 43 0.22 6.11 -0.90
N ASP A 44 -0.84 6.35 -1.67
CA ASP A 44 -2.21 6.04 -1.32
C ASP A 44 -2.77 4.95 -2.22
N VAL A 45 -3.60 4.10 -1.65
CA VAL A 45 -4.16 2.94 -2.31
C VAL A 45 -5.68 2.99 -2.26
N LEU A 46 -6.33 2.74 -3.40
CA LEU A 46 -7.75 2.47 -3.47
C LEU A 46 -7.98 0.98 -3.71
N ILE A 47 -8.97 0.45 -3.01
CA ILE A 47 -9.35 -0.95 -3.12
C ILE A 47 -10.79 -1.02 -3.59
N TYR A 48 -11.03 -1.81 -4.63
CA TYR A 48 -12.35 -2.07 -5.18
C TYR A 48 -12.70 -3.54 -4.92
N LYS A 49 -13.97 -3.82 -4.75
CA LYS A 49 -14.45 -5.19 -4.54
C LYS A 49 -13.91 -6.13 -5.62
N ASP A 50 -13.91 -5.68 -6.87
CA ASP A 50 -13.39 -6.39 -8.02
C ASP A 50 -13.09 -5.39 -9.15
N LYS A 51 -12.57 -5.89 -10.27
CA LYS A 51 -12.27 -5.06 -11.42
C LYS A 51 -13.54 -4.46 -12.05
N ASP A 52 -14.63 -5.22 -12.08
CA ASP A 52 -15.89 -4.75 -12.65
C ASP A 52 -16.43 -3.55 -11.87
N THR A 53 -16.35 -3.58 -10.56
CA THR A 53 -16.74 -2.45 -9.70
C THR A 53 -15.87 -1.22 -9.98
N ARG A 54 -14.59 -1.41 -10.21
CA ARG A 54 -13.65 -0.31 -10.54
C ARG A 54 -13.99 0.30 -11.90
N ASP A 55 -14.38 -0.52 -12.88
CA ASP A 55 -14.64 -0.07 -14.25
C ASP A 55 -16.06 0.51 -14.42
N ASP A 56 -16.97 0.21 -13.51
CA ASP A 56 -18.35 0.66 -13.58
C ASP A 56 -18.55 1.93 -12.74
N LYS A 57 -18.69 3.07 -13.41
CA LYS A 57 -18.86 4.37 -12.77
C LYS A 57 -20.13 4.47 -11.92
N ASP A 58 -21.16 3.71 -12.26
CA ASP A 58 -22.43 3.71 -11.50
C ASP A 58 -22.33 2.89 -10.23
N LYS A 59 -21.32 1.99 -10.14
CA LYS A 59 -21.07 1.15 -8.97
C LYS A 59 -19.82 1.58 -8.21
N GLU A 60 -19.38 2.79 -8.37
CA GLU A 60 -18.12 3.31 -7.85
C GLU A 60 -18.04 3.18 -6.32
N GLN A 61 -17.73 1.97 -5.86
CA GLN A 61 -17.53 1.66 -4.45
C GLN A 61 -16.05 1.32 -4.24
N SER A 62 -15.31 2.27 -3.74
CA SER A 62 -13.91 2.06 -3.41
C SER A 62 -13.68 2.39 -1.94
N MET A 63 -12.70 1.71 -1.36
CA MET A 63 -12.20 2.01 -0.02
C MET A 63 -10.78 2.56 -0.15
N ARG A 64 -10.55 3.73 0.40
CA ARG A 64 -9.20 4.29 0.43
C ARG A 64 -8.47 3.78 1.67
N ILE A 65 -7.28 3.27 1.44
CA ILE A 65 -6.33 2.99 2.51
C ILE A 65 -5.23 4.04 2.40
N SER A 66 -5.09 4.86 3.41
CA SER A 66 -4.11 5.92 3.45
C SER A 66 -3.07 5.66 4.53
N ASN A 67 -1.92 6.31 4.37
CA ASN A 67 -0.79 6.13 5.29
C ASN A 67 -1.05 6.66 6.71
N HIS A 68 -2.08 7.46 6.93
CA HIS A 68 -2.38 7.92 8.29
C HIS A 68 -3.07 6.85 9.14
N HIS A 69 -3.61 5.81 8.54
CA HIS A 69 -4.14 4.66 9.27
C HIS A 69 -3.06 3.68 9.66
N VAL A 70 -1.99 3.62 8.87
CA VAL A 70 -0.90 2.68 9.07
C VAL A 70 0.38 3.28 8.49
N ASP A 71 1.52 3.00 9.12
CA ASP A 71 2.82 3.40 8.58
C ASP A 71 3.26 2.51 7.39
N HIS A 72 2.35 1.70 6.86
CA HIS A 72 2.66 0.72 5.83
C HIS A 72 2.89 1.31 4.44
N PHE A 73 2.44 2.54 4.20
CA PHE A 73 2.51 3.16 2.87
C PHE A 73 3.60 4.23 2.78
N LYS A 74 4.62 4.06 3.59
CA LYS A 74 5.78 4.94 3.64
C LYS A 74 7.04 4.09 3.54
N ILE A 75 7.86 4.34 2.52
CA ILE A 75 9.11 3.60 2.28
C ILE A 75 10.27 4.57 2.11
N ASP A 76 11.48 4.08 2.39
CA ASP A 76 12.69 4.86 2.13
C ASP A 76 12.83 5.12 0.64
N TYR A 77 13.27 6.34 0.30
CA TYR A 77 13.43 6.75 -1.09
C TYR A 77 14.82 7.33 -1.31
N SER A 78 15.49 6.86 -2.36
CA SER A 78 16.77 7.42 -2.79
C SER A 78 16.52 8.49 -3.86
N LEU A 79 17.10 9.68 -3.68
CA LEU A 79 17.03 10.73 -4.70
C LEU A 79 17.72 10.34 -6.00
N ASP A 80 18.57 9.31 -5.96
CA ASP A 80 19.22 8.75 -7.16
C ASP A 80 18.37 7.68 -7.85
N ALA A 81 17.19 7.37 -7.32
CA ALA A 81 16.31 6.36 -7.90
C ALA A 81 15.88 6.77 -9.32
N THR A 82 15.94 5.82 -10.24
CA THR A 82 15.56 6.03 -11.64
C THR A 82 14.15 5.53 -11.94
N ASP A 83 13.57 4.72 -11.07
CA ASP A 83 12.23 4.19 -11.24
C ASP A 83 11.16 5.22 -10.92
N ASN A 84 10.05 5.13 -11.62
CA ASN A 84 8.87 5.94 -11.36
C ASN A 84 8.32 5.68 -9.95
N PRO A 85 7.91 6.72 -9.18
CA PRO A 85 7.36 6.55 -7.84
C PRO A 85 6.16 5.59 -7.77
N ILE A 86 5.28 5.59 -8.76
CA ILE A 86 4.14 4.67 -8.80
C ILE A 86 4.63 3.21 -8.94
N LYS A 87 5.65 2.99 -9.77
CA LYS A 87 6.26 1.66 -9.92
C LYS A 87 6.87 1.18 -8.62
N LEU A 88 7.57 2.05 -7.89
CA LEU A 88 8.15 1.73 -6.59
C LEU A 88 7.07 1.41 -5.55
N ALA A 89 5.95 2.12 -5.58
CA ALA A 89 4.82 1.84 -4.71
C ALA A 89 4.23 0.45 -4.96
N TYR A 90 4.03 0.06 -6.22
CA TYR A 90 3.55 -1.29 -6.55
C TYR A 90 4.55 -2.36 -6.16
N ALA A 91 5.85 -2.10 -6.31
CA ALA A 91 6.88 -3.03 -5.87
C ALA A 91 6.81 -3.26 -4.36
N ASP A 92 6.61 -2.22 -3.57
CA ASP A 92 6.42 -2.32 -2.12
C ASP A 92 5.17 -3.14 -1.78
N LEU A 93 4.04 -2.87 -2.45
CA LEU A 93 2.81 -3.64 -2.24
C LEU A 93 2.99 -5.14 -2.51
N LYS A 94 3.77 -5.48 -3.53
CA LYS A 94 3.96 -6.88 -3.97
C LYS A 94 5.02 -7.61 -3.17
N THR A 95 5.88 -6.91 -2.44
CA THR A 95 7.01 -7.53 -1.71
C THR A 95 6.92 -7.31 -0.21
N GLU A 96 6.81 -6.07 0.25
CA GLU A 96 6.86 -5.75 1.67
C GLU A 96 5.51 -5.90 2.37
N LYS A 97 4.41 -5.56 1.69
CA LYS A 97 3.07 -5.62 2.28
C LYS A 97 2.49 -7.04 2.34
N ILE A 98 3.19 -8.01 1.77
CA ILE A 98 2.83 -9.44 1.88
C ILE A 98 3.58 -10.15 3.00
N LYS A 99 4.45 -9.45 3.74
CA LYS A 99 5.24 -10.01 4.82
C LYS A 99 4.58 -9.77 6.17
N SER A 100 4.68 -10.76 7.04
CA SER A 100 4.30 -10.59 8.45
C SER A 100 5.28 -9.65 9.13
N THR A 101 4.78 -8.87 10.08
CA THR A 101 5.58 -7.95 10.87
C THR A 101 5.44 -8.26 12.35
N LYS A 102 6.17 -7.53 13.20
CA LYS A 102 6.06 -7.64 14.66
C LYS A 102 5.54 -6.31 15.21
N ASP A 103 4.65 -6.38 16.19
CA ASP A 103 4.21 -5.21 16.92
C ASP A 103 5.22 -4.85 18.03
N ALA A 104 4.93 -3.79 18.79
CA ALA A 104 5.81 -3.32 19.87
C ALA A 104 5.98 -4.35 20.99
N GLU A 105 5.01 -5.24 21.18
CA GLU A 105 5.05 -6.31 22.18
C GLU A 105 5.69 -7.60 21.66
N GLY A 106 6.15 -7.60 20.39
CA GLY A 106 6.77 -8.77 19.77
C GLY A 106 5.79 -9.79 19.21
N ASN A 107 4.50 -9.48 19.18
CA ASN A 107 3.49 -10.36 18.59
C ASN A 107 3.56 -10.30 17.07
N THR A 108 3.34 -11.42 16.40
CA THR A 108 3.28 -11.48 14.95
C THR A 108 2.02 -10.81 14.44
N VAL A 109 2.20 -9.86 13.52
CA VAL A 109 1.10 -9.18 12.83
C VAL A 109 1.01 -9.75 11.41
N ALA A 110 -0.21 -10.17 11.02
CA ALA A 110 -0.45 -10.71 9.69
C ALA A 110 -0.13 -9.66 8.61
N PRO A 111 0.28 -10.09 7.40
CA PRO A 111 0.55 -9.16 6.31
C PRO A 111 -0.73 -8.43 5.89
N LEU A 112 -0.57 -7.22 5.38
CA LEU A 112 -1.70 -6.43 4.88
C LEU A 112 -2.38 -7.11 3.69
N LEU A 113 -1.58 -7.66 2.79
CA LEU A 113 -2.04 -8.33 1.57
C LEU A 113 -1.53 -9.76 1.51
N SER A 114 -2.29 -10.63 0.86
CA SER A 114 -1.85 -11.99 0.54
C SER A 114 -2.35 -12.38 -0.83
N ASN A 115 -1.80 -13.46 -1.39
CA ASN A 115 -2.21 -13.97 -2.70
C ASN A 115 -2.21 -12.90 -3.79
N VAL A 116 -1.14 -12.09 -3.85
CA VAL A 116 -1.04 -10.94 -4.75
C VAL A 116 -0.75 -11.42 -6.18
N LYS A 117 -1.48 -10.85 -7.14
CA LYS A 117 -1.31 -11.14 -8.56
C LYS A 117 -1.34 -9.85 -9.37
N ASP A 118 -0.52 -9.78 -10.41
CA ASP A 118 -0.59 -8.69 -11.39
C ASP A 118 -1.82 -8.87 -12.29
N VAL A 119 -2.43 -7.76 -12.66
CA VAL A 119 -3.56 -7.72 -13.59
C VAL A 119 -3.31 -6.78 -14.75
#